data_a01c6ffbc06cf08aff09791176801987
#
_entry.id   a01c6ffbc06cf08aff09791176801987
#
_cell.length_a   1.000
_cell.length_b   1.000
_cell.length_c   1.000
_cell.angle_alpha   90.00
_cell.angle_beta   90.00
_cell.angle_gamma   90.00
#
_symmetry.space_group_name_H-M   'P 1'
#
loop_
_entity.id
_entity.type
_entity.pdbx_description
1 polymer ?
#
loop_
_entity_poly.entity_id
_entity_poly.type
_entity_poly.pdbx_seq_one_letter_code
_entity_poly.pdbx_strand_id
1 'polypeptide(L)'
;MINGFPENTKSIGLKQLAADPLYQGVYSWSRGGGWYGPYLKNEFWCDLNASVLAAWTRAHHRSEDEVFHEYVREQFGLSEDDTSRFRSLCLLSADAVLKGRQCEAFDRILRESILPTALWMRDDRLGGHQQLAPVLDFLGTHGLFDEALVEKDQAVELWQKIHILAEEISWPDEATGTHIRASADYGLRLFDWIRHGWHVMAHGWHADHGNASAKSLLTEAISACDDARREYQILAENPTCASLFQGSYFSLPGQPDVPGLDATIDSYR
;
A
#
# COMPACT_ATOMS: atom_id res chain seq x y z
N MET A 1 0.14 -12.82 -5.13
CA MET A 1 -0.53 -13.32 -6.35
C MET A 1 -0.20 -14.77 -6.69
N ILE A 2 1.04 -15.22 -6.57
CA ILE A 2 1.40 -16.63 -6.91
C ILE A 2 0.68 -17.62 -5.99
N ASN A 3 0.66 -17.35 -4.69
CA ASN A 3 0.00 -18.20 -3.69
C ASN A 3 -1.47 -17.88 -3.42
N GLY A 4 -2.02 -16.84 -4.04
CA GLY A 4 -3.33 -16.30 -3.71
C GLY A 4 -3.31 -15.50 -2.40
N PHE A 5 -4.48 -15.06 -1.96
CA PHE A 5 -4.65 -14.42 -0.66
C PHE A 5 -5.05 -15.50 0.36
N PRO A 6 -4.28 -15.69 1.44
CA PRO A 6 -4.53 -16.78 2.41
C PRO A 6 -5.93 -16.75 3.02
N GLU A 7 -6.49 -15.56 3.16
CA GLU A 7 -7.78 -15.32 3.83
C GLU A 7 -8.97 -15.31 2.88
N ASN A 8 -8.73 -15.40 1.58
CA ASN A 8 -9.79 -15.39 0.58
C ASN A 8 -9.91 -16.76 -0.10
N THR A 9 -10.79 -17.59 0.39
CA THR A 9 -11.07 -18.93 -0.16
C THR A 9 -11.57 -18.91 -1.61
N LYS A 10 -11.91 -17.74 -2.14
CA LYS A 10 -12.31 -17.53 -3.55
C LYS A 10 -11.16 -17.06 -4.42
N SER A 11 -10.02 -16.70 -3.84
CA SER A 11 -8.84 -16.26 -4.58
C SER A 11 -7.91 -17.45 -4.81
N ILE A 12 -7.92 -17.97 -6.01
CA ILE A 12 -6.92 -18.97 -6.43
C ILE A 12 -5.64 -18.22 -6.85
N GLY A 13 -4.51 -18.63 -6.26
CA GLY A 13 -3.21 -18.14 -6.69
C GLY A 13 -2.80 -18.71 -8.04
N LEU A 14 -1.86 -18.07 -8.71
CA LEU A 14 -1.31 -18.55 -9.99
C LEU A 14 -0.76 -19.97 -9.90
N LYS A 15 -0.27 -20.39 -8.73
CA LYS A 15 0.24 -21.74 -8.48
C LYS A 15 -0.84 -22.81 -8.64
N GLN A 16 -2.05 -22.52 -8.17
CA GLN A 16 -3.19 -23.43 -8.35
C GLN A 16 -3.68 -23.43 -9.80
N LEU A 17 -3.71 -22.26 -10.43
CA LEU A 17 -4.08 -22.13 -11.83
C LEU A 17 -3.09 -22.84 -12.74
N ALA A 18 -1.79 -22.76 -12.48
CA ALA A 18 -0.75 -23.44 -13.25
C ALA A 18 -0.82 -24.98 -13.17
N ALA A 19 -1.52 -25.53 -12.18
CA ALA A 19 -1.79 -26.95 -12.09
C ALA A 19 -2.95 -27.43 -13.02
N ASP A 20 -3.73 -26.50 -13.56
CA ASP A 20 -4.80 -26.82 -14.51
C ASP A 20 -4.21 -27.03 -15.91
N PRO A 21 -4.39 -28.21 -16.55
CA PRO A 21 -3.85 -28.48 -17.87
C PRO A 21 -4.42 -27.60 -18.99
N LEU A 22 -5.52 -26.91 -18.74
CA LEU A 22 -6.10 -25.96 -19.69
C LEU A 22 -5.37 -24.60 -19.63
N TYR A 23 -4.53 -24.37 -18.64
CA TYR A 23 -3.84 -23.10 -18.43
C TYR A 23 -2.55 -23.04 -19.26
N GLN A 24 -2.52 -22.19 -20.26
CA GLN A 24 -1.41 -22.14 -21.22
C GLN A 24 -0.44 -20.98 -20.99
N GLY A 25 -0.72 -20.08 -20.05
CA GLY A 25 0.16 -18.96 -19.77
C GLY A 25 -0.42 -17.93 -18.84
N VAL A 26 0.42 -16.96 -18.48
CA VAL A 26 0.08 -15.80 -17.65
C VAL A 26 0.26 -14.53 -18.47
N TYR A 27 -0.74 -13.71 -18.46
CA TYR A 27 -0.64 -12.33 -18.93
C TYR A 27 -0.51 -11.40 -17.73
N SER A 28 0.51 -10.56 -17.72
CA SER A 28 0.71 -9.52 -16.72
C SER A 28 0.66 -8.15 -17.37
N TRP A 29 -0.14 -7.28 -16.80
CA TRP A 29 -0.13 -5.88 -17.15
C TRP A 29 0.79 -5.16 -16.16
N SER A 30 2.07 -5.02 -16.52
CA SER A 30 3.00 -4.24 -15.74
C SER A 30 2.77 -2.76 -16.01
N ARG A 31 2.21 -2.08 -15.03
CA ARG A 31 1.90 -0.67 -15.11
C ARG A 31 2.37 0.02 -13.83
N GLY A 32 3.33 0.93 -13.99
CA GLY A 32 4.00 1.56 -12.87
C GLY A 32 3.33 2.85 -12.40
N GLY A 33 2.09 2.87 -12.02
CA GLY A 33 1.59 4.07 -11.37
C GLY A 33 0.24 4.63 -11.81
N GLY A 34 -0.64 3.79 -12.30
CA GLY A 34 -2.02 4.21 -12.55
C GLY A 34 -2.25 4.95 -13.89
N TRP A 35 -3.43 5.54 -14.06
CA TRP A 35 -3.90 6.09 -15.34
C TRP A 35 -3.44 7.53 -15.62
N TYR A 36 -3.03 8.28 -14.60
CA TYR A 36 -2.91 9.73 -14.65
C TYR A 36 -1.51 10.28 -14.36
N GLY A 37 -0.50 9.44 -14.13
CA GLY A 37 0.79 9.93 -13.70
C GLY A 37 1.95 9.61 -14.64
N PRO A 38 3.03 10.35 -14.52
CA PRO A 38 4.30 9.86 -15.00
C PRO A 38 4.62 8.57 -14.25
N TYR A 39 4.83 7.51 -14.99
CA TYR A 39 5.18 6.19 -14.45
C TYR A 39 6.64 6.13 -14.00
N LEU A 40 7.29 7.24 -14.05
CA LEU A 40 8.70 7.44 -13.76
C LEU A 40 8.99 7.07 -12.31
N LYS A 41 10.12 6.39 -12.11
CA LYS A 41 10.67 5.97 -10.83
C LYS A 41 10.02 4.73 -10.18
N ASN A 42 9.05 4.11 -10.84
CA ASN A 42 8.46 2.82 -10.43
C ASN A 42 8.88 1.65 -11.31
N GLU A 43 9.62 1.92 -12.38
CA GLU A 43 10.04 0.92 -13.36
C GLU A 43 10.77 -0.22 -12.71
N PHE A 44 11.66 0.06 -11.75
CA PHE A 44 12.40 -0.97 -11.01
C PHE A 44 11.47 -2.02 -10.41
N TRP A 45 10.43 -1.59 -9.68
CA TRP A 45 9.50 -2.49 -9.00
C TRP A 45 8.61 -3.25 -9.99
N CYS A 46 8.20 -2.60 -11.07
CA CYS A 46 7.43 -3.22 -12.15
C CYS A 46 8.25 -4.28 -12.87
N ASP A 47 9.49 -3.96 -13.22
CA ASP A 47 10.41 -4.85 -13.92
C ASP A 47 10.81 -6.04 -13.04
N LEU A 48 11.08 -5.81 -11.75
CA LEU A 48 11.35 -6.89 -10.79
C LEU A 48 10.16 -7.85 -10.74
N ASN A 49 8.94 -7.35 -10.55
CA ASN A 49 7.75 -8.19 -10.46
C ASN A 49 7.47 -8.95 -11.77
N ALA A 50 7.56 -8.27 -12.91
CA ALA A 50 7.32 -8.89 -14.21
C ALA A 50 8.38 -9.96 -14.54
N SER A 51 9.64 -9.68 -14.24
CA SER A 51 10.77 -10.58 -14.53
C SER A 51 10.74 -11.82 -13.64
N VAL A 52 10.52 -11.66 -12.34
CA VAL A 52 10.39 -12.79 -11.40
C VAL A 52 9.16 -13.64 -11.76
N LEU A 53 8.02 -13.02 -12.12
CA LEU A 53 6.85 -13.74 -12.57
C LEU A 53 7.13 -14.51 -13.86
N ALA A 54 7.80 -13.91 -14.83
CA ALA A 54 8.17 -14.56 -16.08
C ALA A 54 9.16 -15.71 -15.85
N ALA A 55 10.13 -15.57 -14.95
CA ALA A 55 11.05 -16.64 -14.57
C ALA A 55 10.31 -17.79 -13.89
N TRP A 56 9.41 -17.48 -12.95
CA TRP A 56 8.61 -18.50 -12.27
C TRP A 56 7.68 -19.26 -13.26
N THR A 57 7.02 -18.59 -14.20
CA THR A 57 6.12 -19.26 -15.15
C THR A 57 6.84 -20.27 -16.05
N ARG A 58 8.13 -20.05 -16.34
CA ARG A 58 8.98 -21.00 -17.10
C ARG A 58 9.39 -22.22 -16.26
N ALA A 59 9.38 -22.10 -14.95
CA ALA A 59 9.82 -23.09 -13.98
C ALA A 59 8.83 -23.21 -12.81
N HIS A 60 7.53 -23.26 -13.13
CA HIS A 60 6.43 -23.21 -12.15
C HIS A 60 6.39 -24.40 -11.16
N HIS A 61 7.18 -25.43 -11.40
CA HIS A 61 7.41 -26.54 -10.46
C HIS A 61 8.38 -26.19 -9.32
N ARG A 62 9.14 -25.09 -9.46
CA ARG A 62 10.04 -24.56 -8.42
C ARG A 62 9.27 -23.66 -7.45
N SER A 63 9.82 -23.46 -6.27
CA SER A 63 9.28 -22.47 -5.35
C SER A 63 9.51 -21.05 -5.87
N GLU A 64 8.63 -20.15 -5.52
CA GLU A 64 8.78 -18.72 -5.81
C GLU A 64 10.02 -18.11 -5.16
N ASP A 65 10.41 -18.63 -3.98
CA ASP A 65 11.60 -18.15 -3.28
C ASP A 65 12.90 -18.55 -4.01
N GLU A 66 13.00 -19.80 -4.48
CA GLU A 66 14.14 -20.24 -5.28
C GLU A 66 14.29 -19.39 -6.54
N VAL A 67 13.18 -19.15 -7.26
CA VAL A 67 13.20 -18.35 -8.49
C VAL A 67 13.56 -16.90 -8.19
N PHE A 68 13.03 -16.31 -7.12
CA PHE A 68 13.37 -14.95 -6.70
C PHE A 68 14.85 -14.83 -6.34
N HIS A 69 15.36 -15.73 -5.49
CA HIS A 69 16.76 -15.71 -5.06
C HIS A 69 17.74 -15.82 -6.23
N GLU A 70 17.48 -16.76 -7.16
CA GLU A 70 18.31 -16.93 -8.35
C GLU A 70 18.30 -15.65 -9.19
N TYR A 71 17.11 -15.13 -9.52
CA TYR A 71 16.96 -13.92 -10.32
C TYR A 71 17.67 -12.71 -9.70
N VAL A 72 17.46 -12.46 -8.42
CA VAL A 72 18.02 -11.29 -7.72
C VAL A 72 19.53 -11.37 -7.62
N ARG A 73 20.09 -12.55 -7.35
CA ARG A 73 21.54 -12.76 -7.31
C ARG A 73 22.19 -12.58 -8.67
N GLU A 74 21.57 -13.09 -9.73
CA GLU A 74 22.06 -12.95 -11.10
C GLU A 74 21.98 -11.51 -11.62
N GLN A 75 20.91 -10.80 -11.31
CA GLN A 75 20.69 -9.46 -11.85
C GLN A 75 21.36 -8.36 -11.03
N PHE A 76 21.39 -8.50 -9.71
CA PHE A 76 21.89 -7.44 -8.82
C PHE A 76 23.18 -7.79 -8.10
N GLY A 77 23.67 -9.02 -8.18
CA GLY A 77 24.91 -9.45 -7.55
C GLY A 77 24.86 -9.45 -6.02
N LEU A 78 23.67 -9.53 -5.41
CA LEU A 78 23.53 -9.54 -3.96
C LEU A 78 24.11 -10.82 -3.34
N SER A 79 24.63 -10.70 -2.12
CA SER A 79 24.98 -11.85 -1.28
C SER A 79 23.73 -12.67 -0.94
N GLU A 80 23.91 -13.89 -0.43
CA GLU A 80 22.80 -14.74 0.02
C GLU A 80 21.99 -14.06 1.12
N ASP A 81 22.67 -13.46 2.09
CA ASP A 81 22.05 -12.77 3.22
C ASP A 81 21.28 -11.53 2.74
N ASP A 82 21.86 -10.72 1.85
CA ASP A 82 21.19 -9.53 1.34
C ASP A 82 20.03 -9.88 0.42
N THR A 83 20.12 -10.97 -0.34
CA THR A 83 19.02 -11.50 -1.12
C THR A 83 17.84 -11.89 -0.22
N SER A 84 18.12 -12.54 0.90
CA SER A 84 17.11 -12.94 1.88
C SER A 84 16.48 -11.72 2.56
N ARG A 85 17.26 -10.67 2.89
CA ARG A 85 16.74 -9.40 3.40
C ARG A 85 15.84 -8.73 2.35
N PHE A 86 16.30 -8.68 1.10
CA PHE A 86 15.52 -8.08 0.02
C PHE A 86 14.22 -8.85 -0.25
N ARG A 87 14.25 -10.19 -0.17
CA ARG A 87 13.03 -11.01 -0.25
C ARG A 87 12.05 -10.67 0.88
N SER A 88 12.55 -10.55 2.10
CA SER A 88 11.74 -10.18 3.27
C SER A 88 11.12 -8.79 3.10
N LEU A 89 11.90 -7.82 2.64
CA LEU A 89 11.42 -6.47 2.32
C LEU A 89 10.26 -6.51 1.30
N CYS A 90 10.41 -7.25 0.21
CA CYS A 90 9.38 -7.38 -0.82
C CYS A 90 8.10 -8.04 -0.29
N LEU A 91 8.20 -9.03 0.57
CA LEU A 91 7.03 -9.69 1.17
C LEU A 91 6.31 -8.78 2.15
N LEU A 92 7.05 -8.11 3.04
CA LEU A 92 6.48 -7.15 3.99
C LEU A 92 5.79 -5.99 3.30
N SER A 93 6.32 -5.52 2.16
CA SER A 93 5.74 -4.39 1.42
C SER A 93 4.33 -4.68 0.90
N ALA A 94 4.03 -5.91 0.52
CA ALA A 94 2.69 -6.30 0.10
C ALA A 94 1.68 -6.17 1.26
N ASP A 95 2.03 -6.71 2.43
CA ASP A 95 1.18 -6.64 3.62
C ASP A 95 1.04 -5.20 4.13
N ALA A 96 2.13 -4.44 4.14
CA ALA A 96 2.14 -3.04 4.55
C ALA A 96 1.21 -2.18 3.69
N VAL A 97 1.25 -2.37 2.37
CA VAL A 97 0.37 -1.67 1.43
C VAL A 97 -1.08 -2.09 1.64
N LEU A 98 -1.36 -3.39 1.78
CA LEU A 98 -2.72 -3.87 2.00
C LEU A 98 -3.31 -3.27 3.28
N LYS A 99 -2.62 -3.39 4.41
CA LYS A 99 -3.08 -2.84 5.70
C LYS A 99 -3.22 -1.32 5.68
N GLY A 100 -2.32 -0.63 5.00
CA GLY A 100 -2.37 0.82 4.88
C GLY A 100 -3.51 1.32 3.99
N ARG A 101 -3.85 0.60 2.94
CA ARG A 101 -4.81 1.03 1.90
C ARG A 101 -6.21 0.46 2.08
N GLN A 102 -6.35 -0.74 2.60
CA GLN A 102 -7.65 -1.38 2.81
C GLN A 102 -8.18 -1.10 4.22
N CYS A 103 -9.42 -1.45 4.45
CA CYS A 103 -10.02 -1.53 5.77
C CYS A 103 -10.63 -2.92 5.94
N GLU A 104 -9.90 -3.82 6.57
CA GLU A 104 -10.30 -5.23 6.70
C GLU A 104 -11.62 -5.39 7.46
N ALA A 105 -11.84 -4.60 8.50
CA ALA A 105 -13.09 -4.64 9.27
C ALA A 105 -14.30 -4.37 8.37
N PHE A 106 -14.18 -3.43 7.44
CA PHE A 106 -15.23 -3.14 6.47
C PHE A 106 -15.33 -4.23 5.39
N ASP A 107 -14.21 -4.66 4.83
CA ASP A 107 -14.17 -5.70 3.80
C ASP A 107 -14.72 -7.04 4.28
N ARG A 108 -14.45 -7.42 5.53
CA ARG A 108 -14.97 -8.65 6.14
C ARG A 108 -16.49 -8.69 6.12
N ILE A 109 -17.14 -7.60 6.44
CA ILE A 109 -18.60 -7.53 6.49
C ILE A 109 -19.20 -7.40 5.08
N LEU A 110 -18.55 -6.69 4.19
CA LEU A 110 -19.00 -6.61 2.80
C LEU A 110 -18.87 -7.93 2.05
N ARG A 111 -17.94 -8.80 2.43
CA ARG A 111 -17.85 -10.16 1.84
C ARG A 111 -19.04 -11.04 2.19
N GLU A 112 -19.68 -10.78 3.31
CA GLU A 112 -20.90 -11.45 3.73
C GLU A 112 -22.16 -10.83 3.08
N SER A 113 -22.07 -9.62 2.58
CA SER A 113 -23.12 -8.94 1.84
C SER A 113 -22.83 -8.93 0.35
N ILE A 114 -23.85 -8.92 -0.49
CA ILE A 114 -23.76 -8.95 -1.96
C ILE A 114 -23.26 -7.60 -2.54
N LEU A 115 -22.90 -6.64 -1.69
CA LEU A 115 -22.42 -5.34 -2.13
C LEU A 115 -20.99 -5.46 -2.66
N PRO A 116 -20.69 -4.90 -3.84
CA PRO A 116 -19.32 -4.86 -4.34
C PRO A 116 -18.46 -4.11 -3.33
N THR A 117 -17.27 -4.63 -3.06
CA THR A 117 -16.27 -3.99 -2.21
C THR A 117 -15.93 -2.62 -2.81
N ALA A 118 -16.60 -1.58 -2.34
CA ALA A 118 -16.40 -0.21 -2.80
C ALA A 118 -15.04 0.35 -2.40
N LEU A 119 -14.27 -0.42 -1.64
CA LEU A 119 -13.03 0.00 -1.01
C LEU A 119 -11.78 -0.67 -1.52
N TRP A 120 -11.87 -1.36 -2.62
CA TRP A 120 -10.65 -1.65 -3.33
C TRP A 120 -10.07 -0.31 -3.83
N MET A 121 -9.17 0.20 -3.02
CA MET A 121 -8.46 1.41 -3.36
C MET A 121 -7.47 1.06 -4.46
N ARG A 122 -7.92 1.24 -5.69
CA ARG A 122 -7.04 1.11 -6.85
C ARG A 122 -5.95 2.17 -6.76
N ASP A 123 -4.84 1.91 -7.45
CA ASP A 123 -3.68 2.82 -7.53
C ASP A 123 -4.05 4.23 -7.97
N ASP A 124 -5.15 4.35 -8.72
CA ASP A 124 -5.65 5.59 -9.30
C ASP A 124 -6.77 6.25 -8.46
N ARG A 125 -7.26 5.60 -7.40
CA ARG A 125 -8.30 6.18 -6.52
C ARG A 125 -8.20 5.62 -5.11
N LEU A 126 -7.55 6.33 -4.24
CA LEU A 126 -7.72 6.17 -2.80
C LEU A 126 -8.90 7.04 -2.38
N GLY A 127 -10.03 6.39 -2.21
CA GLY A 127 -11.20 6.88 -1.57
C GLY A 127 -11.45 8.38 -1.63
N GLY A 128 -12.07 8.85 -2.71
CA GLY A 128 -12.65 10.17 -2.66
C GLY A 128 -13.70 10.26 -1.56
N HIS A 129 -13.99 11.45 -1.07
CA HIS A 129 -14.96 11.72 -0.01
C HIS A 129 -16.28 10.96 -0.16
N GLN A 130 -16.80 10.81 -1.38
CA GLN A 130 -18.02 10.05 -1.67
C GLN A 130 -17.89 8.53 -1.40
N GLN A 131 -16.67 8.01 -1.36
CA GLN A 131 -16.40 6.59 -1.07
C GLN A 131 -16.06 6.36 0.40
N LEU A 132 -15.41 7.33 1.05
CA LEU A 132 -15.02 7.23 2.45
C LEU A 132 -16.16 7.50 3.41
N ALA A 133 -17.07 8.44 3.13
CA ALA A 133 -18.15 8.78 4.04
C ALA A 133 -19.03 7.56 4.41
N PRO A 134 -19.50 6.73 3.46
CA PRO A 134 -20.27 5.52 3.81
C PRO A 134 -19.47 4.51 4.63
N VAL A 135 -18.14 4.46 4.44
CA VAL A 135 -17.25 3.59 5.23
C VAL A 135 -17.14 4.09 6.66
N LEU A 136 -16.90 5.38 6.84
CA LEU A 136 -16.82 5.98 8.17
C LEU A 136 -18.11 5.82 8.94
N ASP A 137 -19.26 6.04 8.29
CA ASP A 137 -20.57 5.81 8.87
C ASP A 137 -20.77 4.36 9.29
N PHE A 138 -20.34 3.44 8.45
CA PHE A 138 -20.44 2.02 8.76
C PHE A 138 -19.54 1.65 9.95
N LEU A 139 -18.26 2.03 9.91
CA LEU A 139 -17.31 1.73 10.99
C LEU A 139 -17.78 2.32 12.33
N GLY A 140 -18.21 3.57 12.31
CA GLY A 140 -18.70 4.25 13.51
C GLY A 140 -19.97 3.62 14.07
N THR A 141 -20.94 3.32 13.22
CA THR A 141 -22.21 2.70 13.63
C THR A 141 -22.01 1.30 14.23
N HIS A 142 -21.00 0.57 13.77
CA HIS A 142 -20.71 -0.79 14.24
C HIS A 142 -19.59 -0.84 15.29
N GLY A 143 -19.00 0.30 15.69
CA GLY A 143 -17.94 0.36 16.69
C GLY A 143 -16.61 -0.25 16.22
N LEU A 144 -16.28 -0.14 14.94
CA LEU A 144 -15.13 -0.80 14.29
C LEU A 144 -13.93 0.13 14.05
N PHE A 145 -13.99 1.38 14.51
CA PHE A 145 -12.86 2.30 14.33
C PHE A 145 -11.57 1.80 14.98
N ASP A 146 -11.66 1.23 16.18
CA ASP A 146 -10.47 0.73 16.87
C ASP A 146 -9.75 -0.36 16.06
N GLU A 147 -10.49 -1.29 15.45
CA GLU A 147 -9.92 -2.31 14.57
C GLU A 147 -9.25 -1.67 13.34
N ALA A 148 -9.91 -0.70 12.71
CA ALA A 148 -9.36 0.00 11.54
C ALA A 148 -8.09 0.79 11.90
N LEU A 149 -8.05 1.45 13.04
CA LEU A 149 -6.87 2.21 13.48
C LEU A 149 -5.69 1.29 13.79
N VAL A 150 -5.93 0.17 14.49
CA VAL A 150 -4.89 -0.86 14.74
C VAL A 150 -4.32 -1.39 13.43
N GLU A 151 -5.14 -1.59 12.41
CA GLU A 151 -4.67 -2.00 11.08
C GLU A 151 -3.70 -0.96 10.46
N LYS A 152 -4.01 0.34 10.60
CA LYS A 152 -3.13 1.43 10.09
C LYS A 152 -1.82 1.53 10.89
N ASP A 153 -1.88 1.33 12.21
CA ASP A 153 -0.68 1.25 13.05
C ASP A 153 0.22 0.09 12.62
N GLN A 154 -0.35 -1.10 12.37
CA GLN A 154 0.39 -2.25 11.86
C GLN A 154 1.04 -1.98 10.49
N ALA A 155 0.37 -1.23 9.61
CA ALA A 155 0.96 -0.85 8.34
C ALA A 155 2.24 -0.02 8.54
N VAL A 156 2.23 0.95 9.43
CA VAL A 156 3.40 1.79 9.74
C VAL A 156 4.51 0.96 10.39
N GLU A 157 4.18 0.05 11.31
CA GLU A 157 5.17 -0.87 11.89
C GLU A 157 5.86 -1.74 10.84
N LEU A 158 5.11 -2.21 9.84
CA LEU A 158 5.68 -2.96 8.73
C LEU A 158 6.59 -2.08 7.87
N TRP A 159 6.19 -0.83 7.58
CA TRP A 159 7.03 0.11 6.85
C TRP A 159 8.30 0.49 7.59
N GLN A 160 8.28 0.58 8.93
CA GLN A 160 9.48 0.76 9.74
C GLN A 160 10.46 -0.41 9.57
N LYS A 161 9.95 -1.65 9.58
CA LYS A 161 10.77 -2.85 9.32
C LYS A 161 11.34 -2.86 7.91
N ILE A 162 10.55 -2.46 6.91
CA ILE A 162 10.98 -2.33 5.52
C ILE A 162 12.10 -1.30 5.39
N HIS A 163 11.96 -0.15 6.05
CA HIS A 163 12.99 0.89 6.08
C HIS A 163 14.30 0.38 6.67
N ILE A 164 14.26 -0.31 7.81
CA ILE A 164 15.44 -0.93 8.43
C ILE A 164 16.10 -1.93 7.49
N LEU A 165 15.35 -2.84 6.90
CA LEU A 165 15.87 -3.82 5.95
C LEU A 165 16.52 -3.13 4.73
N ALA A 166 15.93 -2.06 4.21
CA ALA A 166 16.48 -1.32 3.07
C ALA A 166 17.84 -0.69 3.38
N GLU A 167 18.07 -0.23 4.62
CA GLU A 167 19.35 0.30 5.08
C GLU A 167 20.41 -0.79 5.32
N GLU A 168 19.99 -2.00 5.71
CA GLU A 168 20.88 -3.11 6.01
C GLU A 168 21.41 -3.84 4.76
N ILE A 169 20.76 -3.71 3.61
CA ILE A 169 21.17 -4.37 2.37
C ILE A 169 22.36 -3.64 1.75
N SER A 170 23.44 -4.38 1.53
CA SER A 170 24.62 -3.90 0.82
C SER A 170 24.46 -4.10 -0.69
N TRP A 171 24.16 -3.05 -1.41
CA TRP A 171 23.98 -3.08 -2.84
C TRP A 171 25.30 -2.91 -3.59
N PRO A 172 25.66 -3.81 -4.53
CA PRO A 172 26.84 -3.61 -5.40
C PRO A 172 26.71 -2.37 -6.30
N ASP A 173 25.49 -2.07 -6.76
CA ASP A 173 25.17 -0.83 -7.45
C ASP A 173 24.53 0.19 -6.49
N GLU A 174 25.27 1.25 -6.19
CA GLU A 174 24.84 2.29 -5.25
C GLU A 174 23.58 3.04 -5.75
N ALA A 175 23.38 3.17 -7.06
CA ALA A 175 22.17 3.81 -7.59
C ALA A 175 20.93 3.00 -7.28
N THR A 176 20.99 1.67 -7.42
CA THR A 176 19.92 0.75 -7.01
C THR A 176 19.68 0.82 -5.50
N GLY A 177 20.74 0.78 -4.70
CA GLY A 177 20.64 0.90 -3.24
C GLY A 177 19.95 2.18 -2.81
N THR A 178 20.36 3.30 -3.39
CA THR A 178 19.73 4.61 -3.14
C THR A 178 18.25 4.62 -3.52
N HIS A 179 17.89 4.02 -4.65
CA HIS A 179 16.50 3.91 -5.09
C HIS A 179 15.64 3.08 -4.13
N ILE A 180 16.17 1.95 -3.63
CA ILE A 180 15.47 1.08 -2.69
C ILE A 180 15.26 1.79 -1.35
N ARG A 181 16.29 2.42 -0.79
CA ARG A 181 16.16 3.21 0.45
C ARG A 181 15.16 4.35 0.30
N ALA A 182 15.22 5.10 -0.80
CA ALA A 182 14.26 6.18 -1.08
C ALA A 182 12.82 5.66 -1.23
N SER A 183 12.63 4.49 -1.83
CA SER A 183 11.31 3.85 -1.93
C SER A 183 10.76 3.43 -0.56
N ALA A 184 11.61 2.89 0.31
CA ALA A 184 11.22 2.50 1.66
C ALA A 184 10.86 3.71 2.53
N ASP A 185 11.65 4.77 2.46
CA ASP A 185 11.40 6.02 3.18
C ASP A 185 10.10 6.70 2.68
N TYR A 186 9.89 6.73 1.37
CA TYR A 186 8.65 7.22 0.78
C TYR A 186 7.42 6.45 1.29
N GLY A 187 7.50 5.11 1.31
CA GLY A 187 6.42 4.28 1.83
C GLY A 187 6.14 4.57 3.30
N LEU A 188 7.18 4.65 4.14
CA LEU A 188 7.04 4.96 5.56
C LEU A 188 6.33 6.31 5.79
N ARG A 189 6.78 7.37 5.12
CA ARG A 189 6.18 8.71 5.27
C ARG A 189 4.76 8.80 4.76
N LEU A 190 4.47 8.17 3.62
CA LEU A 190 3.14 8.13 3.04
C LEU A 190 2.14 7.43 3.97
N PHE A 191 2.49 6.25 4.47
CA PHE A 191 1.58 5.46 5.29
C PHE A 191 1.47 5.99 6.72
N ASP A 192 2.48 6.68 7.23
CA ASP A 192 2.38 7.42 8.49
C ASP A 192 1.38 8.59 8.37
N TRP A 193 1.43 9.36 7.28
CA TRP A 193 0.43 10.39 7.00
C TRP A 193 -0.98 9.80 6.85
N ILE A 194 -1.15 8.70 6.12
CA ILE A 194 -2.45 8.02 5.96
C ILE A 194 -2.98 7.56 7.32
N ARG A 195 -2.14 6.97 8.17
CA ARG A 195 -2.50 6.55 9.51
C ARG A 195 -3.06 7.72 10.33
N HIS A 196 -2.37 8.83 10.36
CA HIS A 196 -2.83 10.04 11.05
C HIS A 196 -4.14 10.59 10.45
N GLY A 197 -4.31 10.50 9.14
CA GLY A 197 -5.57 10.84 8.47
C GLY A 197 -6.74 9.98 8.95
N TRP A 198 -6.52 8.69 9.16
CA TRP A 198 -7.54 7.80 9.72
C TRP A 198 -7.93 8.19 11.16
N HIS A 199 -6.98 8.61 12.00
CA HIS A 199 -7.29 9.15 13.33
C HIS A 199 -8.15 10.41 13.26
N VAL A 200 -7.83 11.34 12.34
CA VAL A 200 -8.67 12.53 12.11
C VAL A 200 -10.09 12.14 11.74
N MET A 201 -10.25 11.22 10.78
CA MET A 201 -11.56 10.79 10.32
C MET A 201 -12.37 10.07 11.42
N ALA A 202 -11.74 9.21 12.21
CA ALA A 202 -12.39 8.51 13.32
C ALA A 202 -12.86 9.47 14.41
N HIS A 203 -11.96 10.38 14.87
CA HIS A 203 -12.32 11.35 15.88
C HIS A 203 -13.30 12.40 15.37
N GLY A 204 -13.19 12.80 14.10
CA GLY A 204 -14.14 13.69 13.43
C GLY A 204 -15.54 13.10 13.39
N TRP A 205 -15.67 11.86 12.93
CA TRP A 205 -16.95 11.16 12.92
C TRP A 205 -17.58 11.09 14.33
N HIS A 206 -16.81 10.74 15.35
CA HIS A 206 -17.29 10.71 16.73
C HIS A 206 -17.71 12.08 17.24
N ALA A 207 -16.99 13.15 16.90
CA ALA A 207 -17.36 14.51 17.27
C ALA A 207 -18.68 14.95 16.64
N ASP A 208 -18.90 14.64 15.36
CA ASP A 208 -20.13 14.93 14.61
C ASP A 208 -21.32 14.15 15.17
N HIS A 209 -21.09 12.96 15.74
CA HIS A 209 -22.12 12.13 16.38
C HIS A 209 -22.27 12.39 17.88
N GLY A 210 -21.83 13.56 18.35
CA GLY A 210 -22.13 14.05 19.70
C GLY A 210 -21.18 13.58 20.80
N ASN A 211 -20.06 12.95 20.47
CA ASN A 211 -19.04 12.58 21.46
C ASN A 211 -18.17 13.82 21.81
N ALA A 212 -18.48 14.45 22.94
CA ALA A 212 -17.79 15.67 23.37
C ALA A 212 -16.28 15.46 23.63
N SER A 213 -15.88 14.27 24.09
CA SER A 213 -14.46 13.96 24.34
C SER A 213 -13.66 13.80 23.04
N ALA A 214 -14.32 13.45 21.94
CA ALA A 214 -13.65 13.31 20.65
C ALA A 214 -13.16 14.63 20.07
N LYS A 215 -13.69 15.78 20.48
CA LYS A 215 -13.26 17.09 19.99
C LYS A 215 -11.81 17.44 20.37
N SER A 216 -11.39 17.11 21.59
CA SER A 216 -10.00 17.31 22.00
C SER A 216 -9.06 16.40 21.21
N LEU A 217 -9.43 15.11 21.09
CA LEU A 217 -8.67 14.12 20.34
C LEU A 217 -8.58 14.48 18.85
N LEU A 218 -9.64 15.03 18.28
CA LEU A 218 -9.65 15.52 16.90
C LEU A 218 -8.63 16.64 16.68
N THR A 219 -8.55 17.60 17.61
CA THR A 219 -7.58 18.70 17.50
C THR A 219 -6.15 18.18 17.54
N GLU A 220 -5.86 17.23 18.42
CA GLU A 220 -4.54 16.59 18.51
C GLU A 220 -4.23 15.77 17.25
N ALA A 221 -5.21 15.01 16.74
CA ALA A 221 -5.07 14.21 15.53
C ALA A 221 -4.83 15.08 14.29
N ILE A 222 -5.50 16.23 14.16
CA ILE A 222 -5.27 17.18 13.06
C ILE A 222 -3.83 17.70 13.11
N SER A 223 -3.33 18.09 14.28
CA SER A 223 -1.95 18.57 14.42
C SER A 223 -0.92 17.50 14.00
N ALA A 224 -1.09 16.27 14.48
CA ALA A 224 -0.21 15.15 14.13
C ALA A 224 -0.29 14.82 12.63
N CYS A 225 -1.49 14.87 12.04
CA CYS A 225 -1.70 14.65 10.62
C CYS A 225 -1.01 15.72 9.76
N ASP A 226 -1.04 17.00 10.19
CA ASP A 226 -0.38 18.09 9.49
C ASP A 226 1.14 17.95 9.53
N ASP A 227 1.70 17.51 10.64
CA ASP A 227 3.13 17.26 10.77
C ASP A 227 3.56 16.10 9.84
N ALA A 228 2.86 14.98 9.88
CA ALA A 228 3.14 13.83 9.03
C ALA A 228 2.97 14.18 7.53
N ARG A 229 1.94 14.94 7.17
CA ARG A 229 1.73 15.42 5.80
C ARG A 229 2.90 16.30 5.33
N ARG A 230 3.40 17.17 6.17
CA ARG A 230 4.54 18.05 5.84
C ARG A 230 5.81 17.22 5.60
N GLU A 231 6.09 16.26 6.47
CA GLU A 231 7.23 15.35 6.27
C GLU A 231 7.13 14.55 4.96
N TYR A 232 5.96 14.02 4.67
CA TYR A 232 5.69 13.34 3.40
C TYR A 232 5.90 14.28 2.20
N GLN A 233 5.37 15.50 2.23
CA GLN A 233 5.50 16.47 1.13
C GLN A 233 6.93 16.85 0.85
N ILE A 234 7.74 17.11 1.87
CA ILE A 234 9.16 17.40 1.72
C ILE A 234 9.89 16.28 0.99
N LEU A 235 9.58 15.02 1.37
CA LEU A 235 10.18 13.87 0.73
C LEU A 235 9.68 13.68 -0.71
N ALA A 236 8.38 13.84 -0.95
CA ALA A 236 7.77 13.68 -2.26
C ALA A 236 8.24 14.71 -3.30
N GLU A 237 8.68 15.89 -2.85
CA GLU A 237 9.31 16.91 -3.70
C GLU A 237 10.77 16.57 -4.07
N ASN A 238 11.38 15.62 -3.39
CA ASN A 238 12.74 15.19 -3.69
C ASN A 238 12.79 14.46 -5.06
N PRO A 239 13.59 14.93 -6.02
CA PRO A 239 13.68 14.33 -7.35
C PRO A 239 14.23 12.90 -7.34
N THR A 240 14.91 12.47 -6.28
CA THR A 240 15.40 11.09 -6.11
C THR A 240 14.37 10.16 -5.49
N CYS A 241 13.29 10.71 -4.94
CA CYS A 241 12.23 9.90 -4.36
C CYS A 241 11.53 9.07 -5.44
N ALA A 242 11.40 7.78 -5.18
CA ALA A 242 10.55 6.90 -5.97
C ALA A 242 9.09 7.25 -5.69
N SER A 243 8.52 8.13 -6.47
CA SER A 243 7.13 8.52 -6.27
C SER A 243 6.20 7.43 -6.76
N LEU A 244 5.37 6.92 -5.88
CA LEU A 244 4.09 6.36 -6.28
C LEU A 244 3.21 7.49 -6.86
N PHE A 245 2.27 7.12 -7.72
CA PHE A 245 1.32 8.08 -8.26
C PHE A 245 0.55 8.78 -7.11
N GLN A 246 0.78 10.07 -6.96
CA GLN A 246 0.26 10.85 -5.83
C GLN A 246 -1.23 11.18 -5.96
N GLY A 247 -1.78 11.19 -7.16
CA GLY A 247 -3.17 11.56 -7.43
C GLY A 247 -4.23 10.66 -6.77
N SER A 248 -3.85 9.48 -6.29
CA SER A 248 -4.79 8.62 -5.56
C SER A 248 -5.01 9.05 -4.10
N TYR A 249 -4.12 9.87 -3.55
CA TYR A 249 -4.22 10.38 -2.17
C TYR A 249 -4.63 11.85 -2.10
N PHE A 250 -4.54 12.55 -3.22
CA PHE A 250 -4.81 13.98 -3.33
C PHE A 250 -5.91 14.21 -4.36
N SER A 251 -6.61 15.33 -4.20
CA SER A 251 -7.54 15.80 -5.21
C SER A 251 -6.81 16.00 -6.54
N LEU A 252 -7.35 15.43 -7.61
CA LEU A 252 -6.70 15.47 -8.92
C LEU A 252 -6.76 16.89 -9.49
N PRO A 253 -5.62 17.44 -9.92
CA PRO A 253 -5.65 18.72 -10.65
C PRO A 253 -6.57 18.66 -11.87
N GLY A 254 -7.51 19.58 -11.97
CA GLY A 254 -8.49 19.62 -13.06
C GLY A 254 -9.67 18.65 -12.94
N GLN A 255 -9.77 17.90 -11.83
CA GLN A 255 -10.93 17.08 -11.49
C GLN A 255 -11.40 17.41 -10.06
N PRO A 256 -11.93 18.61 -9.81
CA PRO A 256 -12.35 19.03 -8.47
C PRO A 256 -13.50 18.19 -7.89
N ASP A 257 -14.24 17.49 -8.75
CA ASP A 257 -15.34 16.61 -8.34
C ASP A 257 -14.90 15.23 -7.81
N VAL A 258 -13.60 14.96 -7.80
CA VAL A 258 -13.02 13.72 -7.24
C VAL A 258 -12.03 14.10 -6.15
N PRO A 259 -12.53 14.46 -4.93
CA PRO A 259 -11.68 14.78 -3.81
C PRO A 259 -10.90 13.55 -3.37
N GLY A 260 -9.64 13.74 -3.01
CA GLY A 260 -8.78 12.71 -2.44
C GLY A 260 -9.00 12.54 -0.93
N LEU A 261 -8.15 11.73 -0.31
CA LEU A 261 -8.12 11.54 1.14
C LEU A 261 -7.89 12.86 1.89
N ASP A 262 -7.03 13.72 1.36
CA ASP A 262 -6.73 15.05 1.88
C ASP A 262 -8.00 15.91 2.05
N ALA A 263 -8.88 15.92 1.05
CA ALA A 263 -10.12 16.67 1.13
C ALA A 263 -11.09 16.12 2.19
N THR A 264 -11.09 14.80 2.42
CA THR A 264 -11.89 14.20 3.48
C THR A 264 -11.34 14.59 4.86
N ILE A 265 -10.03 14.57 5.05
CA ILE A 265 -9.38 15.04 6.28
C ILE A 265 -9.67 16.52 6.51
N ASP A 266 -9.54 17.33 5.47
CA ASP A 266 -9.77 18.78 5.54
C ASP A 266 -11.25 19.14 5.86
N SER A 267 -12.21 18.25 5.58
CA SER A 267 -13.62 18.45 5.95
C SER A 267 -13.89 18.42 7.46
N TYR A 268 -12.96 17.88 8.24
CA TYR A 268 -13.04 17.83 9.72
C TYR A 268 -12.29 19.01 10.41
N ARG A 269 -11.72 19.93 9.65
CA ARG A 269 -11.05 21.13 10.18
C ARG A 269 -12.05 22.25 10.44
#